data_233c7912d5dacd14322deb5122e94379
#
_entry.id   233c7912d5dacd14322deb5122e94379
#
_cell.length_a   1.000
_cell.length_b   1.000
_cell.length_c   1.000
_cell.angle_alpha   90.00
_cell.angle_beta   90.00
_cell.angle_gamma   90.00
#
_symmetry.space_group_name_H-M   'P 1'
#
loop_
_entity.id
_entity.type
_entity.pdbx_description
1 polymer ?
#
loop_
_entity_poly.entity_id
_entity_poly.type
_entity_poly.pdbx_seq_one_letter_code
_entity_poly.pdbx_strand_id
1 'polypeptide(L)'
;MVEVNIRDRNFGGEPSSCHQGVNKHVKWNFSNKPVSDTCFITDMCLNDIYKASGVKRKVAWLLEPNAIHPHTYQWIEQNNRLFDFVLTFDEYLLSKGENYLYYPHGRCWINNYKETKKENKVSTIASGKNTTEGHQLRHKIISKFKDKISVYGHGYNPVEFKEESLLKYNFSITIENCRQKGY
;
A
#
# COMPACT_ATOMS: atom_id res chain seq x y z
N MET A 1 0.27 -23.82 -1.39
CA MET A 1 0.15 -22.48 -0.81
C MET A 1 0.90 -22.49 0.50
N VAL A 2 1.78 -21.53 0.75
CA VAL A 2 2.56 -21.45 1.99
C VAL A 2 1.74 -20.67 3.02
N GLU A 3 1.64 -21.18 4.26
CA GLU A 3 0.99 -20.45 5.34
C GLU A 3 2.03 -19.62 6.11
N VAL A 4 1.73 -18.35 6.37
CA VAL A 4 2.64 -17.39 7.01
C VAL A 4 1.88 -16.51 8.00
N ASN A 5 2.49 -16.21 9.14
CA ASN A 5 1.87 -15.34 10.13
C ASN A 5 2.01 -13.86 9.73
N ILE A 6 0.98 -13.08 10.02
CA ILE A 6 0.97 -11.64 9.80
C ILE A 6 0.32 -10.91 10.98
N ARG A 7 0.84 -9.71 11.29
CA ARG A 7 0.22 -8.70 12.14
C ARG A 7 -0.02 -7.48 11.29
N ASP A 8 -1.28 -7.24 10.98
CA ASP A 8 -1.67 -6.18 10.04
C ASP A 8 -3.04 -5.59 10.40
N ARG A 9 -3.20 -4.30 10.14
CA ARG A 9 -4.46 -3.55 10.26
C ARG A 9 -4.79 -2.77 8.99
N ASN A 10 -3.92 -2.81 7.98
CA ASN A 10 -4.06 -1.99 6.78
C ASN A 10 -4.86 -2.68 5.68
N PHE A 11 -4.75 -4.01 5.60
CA PHE A 11 -5.34 -4.76 4.49
C PHE A 11 -6.81 -5.14 4.69
N GLY A 12 -7.33 -5.07 5.91
CA GLY A 12 -8.71 -5.45 6.24
C GLY A 12 -9.08 -6.89 5.88
N GLY A 13 -8.09 -7.72 5.58
CA GLY A 13 -8.21 -9.07 5.08
C GLY A 13 -6.89 -9.57 4.50
N GLU A 14 -6.92 -10.55 3.63
CA GLU A 14 -5.68 -11.13 3.06
C GLU A 14 -4.96 -10.15 2.14
N PRO A 15 -3.69 -9.80 2.42
CA PRO A 15 -2.86 -9.03 1.50
C PRO A 15 -2.71 -9.76 0.16
N SER A 16 -2.93 -9.05 -0.93
CA SER A 16 -2.83 -9.57 -2.28
C SER A 16 -2.16 -8.57 -3.20
N SER A 17 -1.55 -9.05 -4.28
CA SER A 17 -1.02 -8.19 -5.34
C SER A 17 -2.11 -7.46 -6.12
N CYS A 18 -3.37 -7.89 -6.00
CA CYS A 18 -4.53 -7.23 -6.58
C CYS A 18 -5.45 -6.71 -5.46
N HIS A 19 -6.07 -5.56 -5.68
CA HIS A 19 -7.13 -5.11 -4.80
C HIS A 19 -8.32 -6.08 -4.92
N GLN A 20 -8.81 -6.61 -3.80
CA GLN A 20 -9.85 -7.65 -3.75
C GLN A 20 -9.48 -8.96 -4.48
N GLY A 21 -8.25 -9.11 -4.94
CA GLY A 21 -7.77 -10.35 -5.54
C GLY A 21 -7.51 -11.42 -4.49
N VAL A 22 -7.63 -12.68 -4.92
CA VAL A 22 -7.26 -13.83 -4.08
C VAL A 22 -5.77 -14.06 -4.16
N ASN A 23 -5.12 -14.17 -3.01
CA ASN A 23 -3.71 -14.55 -2.95
C ASN A 23 -3.54 -16.03 -3.36
N LYS A 24 -2.74 -16.27 -4.39
CA LYS A 24 -2.55 -17.62 -4.96
C LYS A 24 -1.36 -18.39 -4.36
N HIS A 25 -0.46 -17.70 -3.67
CA HIS A 25 0.82 -18.27 -3.24
C HIS A 25 0.95 -18.36 -1.73
N VAL A 26 0.39 -17.41 -1.00
CA VAL A 26 0.51 -17.29 0.45
C VAL A 26 -0.88 -17.26 1.09
N LYS A 27 -1.06 -18.02 2.14
CA LYS A 27 -2.21 -17.93 3.03
C LYS A 27 -1.78 -17.22 4.31
N TRP A 28 -2.37 -16.08 4.60
CA TRP A 28 -2.03 -15.27 5.74
C TRP A 28 -2.76 -15.72 7.00
N ASN A 29 -2.02 -15.95 8.07
CA ASN A 29 -2.56 -16.26 9.38
C ASN A 29 -2.53 -15.01 10.27
N PHE A 30 -3.70 -14.45 10.54
CA PHE A 30 -3.89 -13.29 11.43
C PHE A 30 -4.07 -13.69 12.91
N SER A 31 -4.18 -14.97 13.20
CA SER A 31 -4.36 -15.45 14.56
C SER A 31 -3.10 -15.32 15.40
N ASN A 32 -3.26 -15.39 16.73
CA ASN A 32 -2.12 -15.38 17.65
C ASN A 32 -1.40 -16.74 17.74
N LYS A 33 -1.97 -17.80 17.18
CA LYS A 33 -1.32 -19.13 17.09
C LYS A 33 -0.46 -19.17 15.83
N PRO A 34 0.88 -19.29 15.96
CA PRO A 34 1.74 -19.33 14.80
C PRO A 34 1.54 -20.62 14.00
N VAL A 35 1.52 -20.50 12.67
CA VAL A 35 1.44 -21.61 11.70
C VAL A 35 2.75 -21.80 10.96
N SER A 36 3.71 -20.89 11.13
CA SER A 36 5.04 -20.93 10.53
C SER A 36 6.07 -20.28 11.43
N ASP A 37 7.35 -20.50 11.12
CA ASP A 37 8.48 -19.88 11.82
C ASP A 37 8.66 -18.38 11.54
N THR A 38 7.89 -17.81 10.60
CA THR A 38 8.03 -16.41 10.19
C THR A 38 6.75 -15.63 10.48
N CYS A 39 6.89 -14.39 10.96
CA CYS A 39 5.81 -13.44 11.14
C CYS A 39 6.15 -12.11 10.46
N PHE A 40 5.28 -11.67 9.55
CA PHE A 40 5.32 -10.31 9.00
C PHE A 40 4.54 -9.36 9.89
N ILE A 41 5.05 -8.15 10.07
CA ILE A 41 4.44 -7.14 10.94
C ILE A 41 4.45 -5.81 10.17
N THR A 42 3.26 -5.28 9.85
CA THR A 42 3.13 -4.13 8.95
C THR A 42 2.99 -2.82 9.71
N ASP A 43 3.49 -1.75 9.14
CA ASP A 43 3.34 -0.33 9.52
C ASP A 43 2.91 -0.07 10.99
N MET A 44 1.64 0.23 11.21
CA MET A 44 1.10 0.56 12.55
C MET A 44 1.09 -0.62 13.52
N CYS A 45 1.36 -1.83 13.04
CA CYS A 45 1.43 -3.03 13.88
C CYS A 45 2.84 -3.33 14.40
N LEU A 46 3.88 -2.55 14.09
CA LEU A 46 5.27 -2.86 14.45
C LEU A 46 5.46 -3.14 15.96
N ASN A 47 4.72 -2.45 16.82
CA ASN A 47 4.72 -2.73 18.27
C ASN A 47 4.14 -4.11 18.63
N ASP A 48 3.40 -4.77 17.75
CA ASP A 48 2.90 -6.12 17.99
C ASP A 48 4.00 -7.19 17.89
N ILE A 49 5.25 -6.78 17.61
CA ILE A 49 6.45 -7.66 17.68
C ILE A 49 6.58 -8.35 19.03
N TYR A 50 6.22 -7.68 20.11
CA TYR A 50 6.25 -8.25 21.46
C TYR A 50 5.20 -9.34 21.69
N LYS A 51 4.15 -9.38 20.82
CA LYS A 51 3.12 -10.42 20.82
C LYS A 51 3.42 -11.56 19.84
N ALA A 52 4.43 -11.41 18.98
CA ALA A 52 4.82 -12.41 18.02
C ALA A 52 5.71 -13.48 18.68
N SER A 53 5.14 -14.21 19.66
CA SER A 53 5.80 -15.32 20.32
C SER A 53 5.71 -16.61 19.49
N GLY A 54 6.67 -17.53 19.68
CA GLY A 54 6.68 -18.84 19.02
C GLY A 54 7.11 -18.82 17.55
N VAL A 55 7.63 -17.68 17.05
CA VAL A 55 8.23 -17.57 15.72
C VAL A 55 9.74 -17.34 15.83
N LYS A 56 10.50 -17.84 14.84
CA LYS A 56 11.95 -17.68 14.78
C LYS A 56 12.36 -16.42 14.02
N ARG A 57 11.55 -16.01 13.03
CA ARG A 57 11.87 -14.89 12.16
C ARG A 57 10.77 -13.83 12.20
N LYS A 58 11.15 -12.59 12.44
CA LYS A 58 10.27 -11.44 12.51
C LYS A 58 10.65 -10.46 11.41
N VAL A 59 9.71 -10.12 10.54
CA VAL A 59 9.94 -9.25 9.39
C VAL A 59 9.04 -8.04 9.51
N ALA A 60 9.62 -6.85 9.65
CA ALA A 60 8.87 -5.61 9.49
C ALA A 60 8.58 -5.37 8.01
N TRP A 61 7.37 -4.89 7.71
CA TRP A 61 6.98 -4.61 6.32
C TRP A 61 6.33 -3.23 6.24
N LEU A 62 7.11 -2.25 5.76
CA LEU A 62 6.67 -0.87 5.60
C LEU A 62 5.98 -0.72 4.24
N LEU A 63 4.70 -0.38 4.27
CA LEU A 63 3.83 -0.29 3.11
C LEU A 63 3.51 1.16 2.74
N GLU A 64 3.38 2.03 3.75
CA GLU A 64 3.08 3.44 3.53
C GLU A 64 4.36 4.28 3.67
N PRO A 65 4.46 5.40 2.95
CA PRO A 65 5.61 6.28 3.01
C PRO A 65 5.69 7.05 4.33
N ASN A 66 6.88 7.58 4.63
CA ASN A 66 7.11 8.41 5.80
C ASN A 66 6.13 9.59 5.90
N ALA A 67 5.76 10.20 4.77
CA ALA A 67 4.78 11.29 4.73
C ALA A 67 3.37 10.88 5.25
N ILE A 68 3.03 9.60 5.23
CA ILE A 68 1.76 9.06 5.73
C ILE A 68 1.91 8.57 7.17
N HIS A 69 3.01 7.88 7.47
CA HIS A 69 3.25 7.25 8.78
C HIS A 69 4.60 7.65 9.40
N PRO A 70 4.85 8.94 9.69
CA PRO A 70 6.14 9.40 10.22
C PRO A 70 6.54 8.72 11.52
N HIS A 71 5.60 8.44 12.41
CA HIS A 71 5.87 7.75 13.67
C HIS A 71 6.34 6.30 13.49
N THR A 72 5.85 5.61 12.46
CA THR A 72 6.31 4.27 12.10
C THR A 72 7.79 4.29 11.71
N TYR A 73 8.20 5.28 10.92
CA TYR A 73 9.58 5.44 10.48
C TYR A 73 10.52 5.79 11.64
N GLN A 74 10.12 6.72 12.50
CA GLN A 74 10.87 7.06 13.72
C GLN A 74 11.04 5.84 14.63
N TRP A 75 9.97 5.06 14.79
CA TRP A 75 9.99 3.87 15.64
C TRP A 75 10.90 2.79 15.08
N ILE A 76 10.84 2.48 13.79
CA ILE A 76 11.64 1.43 13.18
C ILE A 76 13.13 1.77 13.16
N GLU A 77 13.53 3.04 13.02
CA GLU A 77 14.92 3.46 13.14
C GLU A 77 15.51 3.12 14.51
N GLN A 78 14.73 3.27 15.56
CA GLN A 78 15.18 3.00 16.95
C GLN A 78 15.10 1.52 17.30
N ASN A 79 14.25 0.74 16.62
CA ASN A 79 13.88 -0.62 17.02
C ASN A 79 14.15 -1.68 15.93
N ASN A 80 14.86 -1.36 14.86
CA ASN A 80 15.13 -2.27 13.74
C ASN A 80 15.78 -3.59 14.18
N ARG A 81 16.60 -3.59 15.24
CA ARG A 81 17.27 -4.76 15.78
C ARG A 81 16.32 -5.81 16.37
N LEU A 82 15.06 -5.46 16.58
CA LEU A 82 14.02 -6.40 17.00
C LEU A 82 13.55 -7.31 15.84
N PHE A 83 13.90 -6.95 14.60
CA PHE A 83 13.54 -7.66 13.40
C PHE A 83 14.76 -8.28 12.72
N ASP A 84 14.55 -9.45 12.15
CA ASP A 84 15.57 -10.09 11.29
C ASP A 84 15.71 -9.30 9.98
N PHE A 85 14.58 -8.83 9.43
CA PHE A 85 14.54 -8.00 8.22
C PHE A 85 13.50 -6.89 8.32
N VAL A 86 13.79 -5.79 7.65
CA VAL A 86 12.87 -4.65 7.45
C VAL A 86 12.68 -4.46 5.95
N LEU A 87 11.51 -4.81 5.42
CA LEU A 87 11.15 -4.60 4.03
C LEU A 87 10.67 -3.15 3.85
N THR A 88 11.31 -2.42 2.97
CA THR A 88 11.00 -1.01 2.72
C THR A 88 11.41 -0.60 1.30
N PHE A 89 10.82 0.45 0.78
CA PHE A 89 11.24 1.14 -0.44
C PHE A 89 11.96 2.47 -0.14
N ASP A 90 12.07 2.84 1.13
CA ASP A 90 12.68 4.11 1.55
C ASP A 90 14.20 4.04 1.49
N GLU A 91 14.80 4.87 0.62
CA GLU A 91 16.25 4.89 0.40
C GLU A 91 17.05 5.29 1.64
N TYR A 92 16.49 6.16 2.49
CA TYR A 92 17.14 6.55 3.74
C TYR A 92 17.24 5.37 4.70
N LEU A 93 16.13 4.62 4.91
CA LEU A 93 16.16 3.44 5.75
C LEU A 93 17.06 2.35 5.17
N LEU A 94 17.04 2.13 3.86
CA LEU A 94 17.92 1.16 3.19
C LEU A 94 19.41 1.45 3.41
N SER A 95 19.79 2.70 3.63
CA SER A 95 21.18 3.08 3.93
C SER A 95 21.60 2.82 5.38
N LYS A 96 20.69 2.43 6.28
CA LYS A 96 20.92 2.32 7.73
C LYS A 96 21.49 0.98 8.18
N GLY A 97 21.42 -0.06 7.39
CA GLY A 97 21.95 -1.38 7.77
C GLY A 97 21.55 -2.50 6.82
N GLU A 98 22.25 -3.62 6.93
CA GLU A 98 22.08 -4.78 6.04
C GLU A 98 20.77 -5.54 6.24
N ASN A 99 20.10 -5.35 7.38
CA ASN A 99 18.81 -5.96 7.62
C ASN A 99 17.64 -5.19 6.96
N TYR A 100 17.88 -4.01 6.37
CA TYR A 100 16.92 -3.31 5.54
C TYR A 100 17.00 -3.84 4.10
N LEU A 101 15.90 -4.38 3.61
CA LEU A 101 15.82 -4.97 2.28
C LEU A 101 14.84 -4.18 1.42
N TYR A 102 15.26 -3.90 0.18
CA TYR A 102 14.39 -3.22 -0.76
C TYR A 102 13.19 -4.10 -1.13
N TYR A 103 12.01 -3.54 -0.94
CA TYR A 103 10.75 -4.12 -1.37
C TYR A 103 9.94 -3.03 -2.09
N PRO A 104 9.70 -3.15 -3.40
CA PRO A 104 8.95 -2.16 -4.15
C PRO A 104 7.51 -2.10 -3.66
N HIS A 105 7.03 -0.87 -3.40
CA HIS A 105 5.60 -0.66 -3.14
C HIS A 105 4.83 -0.81 -4.45
N GLY A 106 3.69 -1.44 -4.38
CA GLY A 106 2.78 -1.49 -5.50
C GLY A 106 1.95 -2.76 -5.56
N ARG A 107 0.79 -2.62 -6.17
CA ARG A 107 -0.11 -3.73 -6.48
C ARG A 107 -0.98 -3.39 -7.67
N CYS A 108 -1.46 -4.39 -8.35
CA CYS A 108 -2.43 -4.22 -9.41
C CYS A 108 -3.82 -3.89 -8.82
N TRP A 109 -4.44 -2.82 -9.30
CA TRP A 109 -5.80 -2.43 -8.90
C TRP A 109 -6.88 -2.96 -9.85
N ILE A 110 -6.47 -3.60 -10.95
CA ILE A 110 -7.37 -4.20 -11.94
C ILE A 110 -7.45 -5.70 -11.66
N ASN A 111 -8.59 -6.16 -11.19
CA ASN A 111 -8.83 -7.58 -10.89
C ASN A 111 -9.27 -8.36 -12.13
N ASN A 112 -10.17 -7.75 -12.90
CA ASN A 112 -10.80 -8.36 -14.07
C ASN A 112 -10.60 -7.47 -15.28
N TYR A 113 -9.45 -7.58 -15.93
CA TYR A 113 -9.22 -6.87 -17.17
C TYR A 113 -10.21 -7.35 -18.25
N LYS A 114 -10.92 -6.40 -18.83
CA LYS A 114 -11.75 -6.62 -20.01
C LYS A 114 -11.39 -5.60 -21.07
N GLU A 115 -11.23 -6.05 -22.29
CA GLU A 115 -11.10 -5.14 -23.40
C GLU A 115 -12.39 -4.32 -23.54
N THR A 116 -12.25 -2.99 -23.58
CA THR A 116 -13.37 -2.06 -23.64
C THR A 116 -13.13 -1.04 -24.73
N LYS A 117 -14.22 -0.57 -25.36
CA LYS A 117 -14.12 0.57 -26.25
C LYS A 117 -13.71 1.80 -25.44
N LYS A 118 -12.56 2.37 -25.77
CA LYS A 118 -12.03 3.53 -25.07
C LYS A 118 -12.67 4.83 -25.54
N GLU A 119 -12.92 5.73 -24.61
CA GLU A 119 -13.30 7.12 -24.89
C GLU A 119 -12.05 7.99 -24.92
N ASN A 120 -11.98 8.92 -25.87
CA ASN A 120 -10.88 9.88 -25.96
C ASN A 120 -11.04 11.00 -24.91
N LYS A 121 -11.05 10.59 -23.66
CA LYS A 121 -11.20 11.43 -22.47
C LYS A 121 -10.17 11.07 -21.41
N VAL A 122 -10.04 11.93 -20.43
CA VAL A 122 -9.15 11.78 -19.29
C VAL A 122 -9.97 11.45 -18.04
N SER A 123 -9.50 10.48 -17.26
CA SER A 123 -10.05 10.21 -15.94
C SER A 123 -9.01 10.46 -14.84
N THR A 124 -9.49 10.56 -13.62
CA THR A 124 -8.67 10.47 -12.40
C THR A 124 -9.49 9.81 -11.29
N ILE A 125 -8.80 9.10 -10.39
CA ILE A 125 -9.41 8.59 -9.18
C ILE A 125 -8.75 9.25 -7.97
N ALA A 126 -9.54 9.80 -7.07
CA ALA A 126 -9.09 10.51 -5.90
C ALA A 126 -10.03 10.30 -4.71
N SER A 127 -9.51 10.43 -3.51
CA SER A 127 -10.33 10.53 -2.29
C SER A 127 -10.37 11.98 -1.80
N GLY A 128 -11.29 12.28 -0.89
CA GLY A 128 -11.35 13.60 -0.22
C GLY A 128 -10.20 13.88 0.76
N LYS A 129 -9.21 12.98 0.90
CA LYS A 129 -8.03 13.19 1.76
C LYS A 129 -7.23 14.40 1.29
N ASN A 130 -6.73 15.21 2.24
CA ASN A 130 -5.97 16.45 1.98
C ASN A 130 -4.76 16.59 2.92
N THR A 131 -4.14 15.49 3.34
CA THR A 131 -3.11 15.47 4.38
C THR A 131 -1.68 15.60 3.84
N THR A 132 -1.46 15.27 2.57
CA THR A 132 -0.13 15.30 1.95
C THR A 132 -0.08 16.25 0.77
N GLU A 133 1.13 16.57 0.30
CA GLU A 133 1.32 17.40 -0.89
C GLU A 133 0.65 16.83 -2.15
N GLY A 134 0.71 15.49 -2.32
CA GLY A 134 0.06 14.81 -3.42
C GLY A 134 -1.46 14.87 -3.36
N HIS A 135 -2.04 14.74 -2.17
CA HIS A 135 -3.48 14.96 -1.99
C HIS A 135 -3.88 16.37 -2.39
N GLN A 136 -3.15 17.39 -1.93
CA GLN A 136 -3.42 18.79 -2.27
C GLN A 136 -3.26 19.07 -3.77
N LEU A 137 -2.24 18.49 -4.40
CA LEU A 137 -2.04 18.61 -5.84
C LEU A 137 -3.17 17.99 -6.64
N ARG A 138 -3.69 16.82 -6.23
CA ARG A 138 -4.87 16.21 -6.84
C ARG A 138 -6.07 17.16 -6.85
N HIS A 139 -6.40 17.75 -5.71
CA HIS A 139 -7.52 18.68 -5.59
C HIS A 139 -7.33 19.93 -6.44
N LYS A 140 -6.10 20.47 -6.51
CA LYS A 140 -5.79 21.62 -7.38
C LYS A 140 -6.01 21.27 -8.86
N ILE A 141 -5.55 20.10 -9.30
CA ILE A 141 -5.72 19.64 -10.69
C ILE A 141 -7.20 19.38 -11.01
N ILE A 142 -7.90 18.70 -10.10
CA ILE A 142 -9.33 18.43 -10.25
C ILE A 142 -10.11 19.73 -10.38
N SER A 143 -9.86 20.70 -9.50
CA SER A 143 -10.53 22.01 -9.55
C SER A 143 -10.25 22.76 -10.83
N LYS A 144 -8.98 22.76 -11.29
CA LYS A 144 -8.57 23.45 -12.53
C LYS A 144 -9.17 22.87 -13.79
N PHE A 145 -9.38 21.55 -13.82
CA PHE A 145 -9.78 20.80 -15.02
C PHE A 145 -11.13 20.10 -14.88
N LYS A 146 -11.97 20.49 -13.92
CA LYS A 146 -13.24 19.83 -13.58
C LYS A 146 -14.15 19.54 -14.77
N ASP A 147 -14.16 20.43 -15.78
CA ASP A 147 -15.01 20.31 -16.96
C ASP A 147 -14.36 19.49 -18.09
N LYS A 148 -13.10 19.08 -17.93
CA LYS A 148 -12.30 18.36 -18.94
C LYS A 148 -11.92 16.94 -18.52
N ILE A 149 -12.08 16.59 -17.27
CA ILE A 149 -11.70 15.27 -16.71
C ILE A 149 -12.88 14.63 -15.99
N SER A 150 -12.97 13.32 -16.08
CA SER A 150 -13.92 12.53 -15.28
C SER A 150 -13.28 12.16 -13.94
N VAL A 151 -13.88 12.60 -12.84
CA VAL A 151 -13.33 12.40 -11.50
C VAL A 151 -14.10 11.34 -10.75
N TYR A 152 -13.39 10.35 -10.22
CA TYR A 152 -13.93 9.21 -9.49
C TYR A 152 -13.34 9.09 -8.10
N GLY A 153 -14.00 8.30 -7.23
CA GLY A 153 -13.55 7.95 -5.90
C GLY A 153 -14.32 8.62 -4.77
N HIS A 154 -13.95 8.27 -3.54
CA HIS A 154 -14.65 8.74 -2.34
C HIS A 154 -14.50 10.26 -2.17
N GLY A 155 -15.63 10.97 -2.09
CA GLY A 155 -15.67 12.44 -2.07
C GLY A 155 -15.90 13.08 -3.43
N TYR A 156 -15.98 12.25 -4.48
CA TYR A 156 -16.35 12.61 -5.86
C TYR A 156 -17.43 11.65 -6.37
N ASN A 157 -17.30 11.10 -7.58
CA ASN A 157 -18.18 10.04 -8.06
C ASN A 157 -17.67 8.70 -7.52
N PRO A 158 -18.30 8.09 -6.53
CA PRO A 158 -17.85 6.83 -5.97
C PRO A 158 -17.95 5.70 -6.98
N VAL A 159 -17.02 4.77 -6.93
CA VAL A 159 -17.00 3.54 -7.72
C VAL A 159 -16.80 2.36 -6.79
N GLU A 160 -17.38 1.24 -7.15
CA GLU A 160 -17.17 -0.01 -6.42
C GLU A 160 -15.78 -0.55 -6.71
N PHE A 161 -15.38 -0.55 -7.99
CA PHE A 161 -14.07 -1.01 -8.44
C PHE A 161 -13.31 0.13 -9.11
N LYS A 162 -12.03 0.28 -8.77
CA LYS A 162 -11.18 1.34 -9.36
C LYS A 162 -11.05 1.20 -10.87
N GLU A 163 -11.12 0.00 -11.40
CA GLU A 163 -11.09 -0.27 -12.84
C GLU A 163 -12.21 0.44 -13.63
N GLU A 164 -13.33 0.75 -13.00
CA GLU A 164 -14.41 1.53 -13.64
C GLU A 164 -13.95 2.93 -14.07
N SER A 165 -13.00 3.50 -13.30
CA SER A 165 -12.41 4.80 -13.63
C SER A 165 -11.26 4.72 -14.65
N LEU A 166 -10.81 3.53 -15.02
CA LEU A 166 -9.64 3.31 -15.86
C LEU A 166 -9.99 2.69 -17.21
N LEU A 167 -10.78 1.61 -17.21
CA LEU A 167 -10.93 0.74 -18.38
C LEU A 167 -11.56 1.43 -19.59
N LYS A 168 -12.47 2.37 -19.40
CA LYS A 168 -13.17 3.06 -20.49
C LYS A 168 -12.49 4.33 -21.00
N TYR A 169 -11.35 4.73 -20.43
CA TYR A 169 -10.64 5.96 -20.79
C TYR A 169 -9.32 5.69 -21.48
N ASN A 170 -8.96 6.54 -22.46
CA ASN A 170 -7.64 6.47 -23.09
C ASN A 170 -6.54 7.00 -22.16
N PHE A 171 -6.87 7.94 -21.27
CA PHE A 171 -5.90 8.60 -20.39
C PHE A 171 -6.38 8.60 -18.94
N SER A 172 -5.44 8.46 -18.02
CA SER A 172 -5.70 8.64 -16.59
C SER A 172 -4.61 9.49 -15.95
N ILE A 173 -5.00 10.44 -15.10
CA ILE A 173 -4.07 11.22 -14.29
C ILE A 173 -3.91 10.51 -12.94
N THR A 174 -2.71 10.06 -12.67
CA THR A 174 -2.32 9.47 -11.39
C THR A 174 -1.35 10.39 -10.68
N ILE A 175 -1.63 10.70 -9.43
CA ILE A 175 -0.77 11.55 -8.59
C ILE A 175 -0.53 10.80 -7.28
N GLU A 176 0.71 10.50 -6.99
CA GLU A 176 1.11 9.82 -5.76
C GLU A 176 0.87 10.69 -4.51
N ASN A 177 0.81 10.06 -3.35
CA ASN A 177 0.56 10.77 -2.09
C ASN A 177 1.72 11.72 -1.72
N CYS A 178 2.92 11.37 -2.09
CA CYS A 178 4.14 12.16 -1.88
C CYS A 178 5.18 11.86 -2.97
N ARG A 179 6.24 12.66 -3.00
CA ARG A 179 7.39 12.45 -3.88
C ARG A 179 8.40 11.57 -3.17
N GLN A 180 8.22 10.28 -3.25
CA GLN A 180 9.15 9.32 -2.69
C GLN A 180 9.50 8.27 -3.75
N LYS A 181 10.79 8.08 -4.02
CA LYS A 181 11.25 7.06 -4.97
C LYS A 181 10.89 5.66 -4.45
N GLY A 182 10.34 4.83 -5.30
CA GLY A 182 9.94 3.47 -4.96
C GLY A 182 8.53 3.32 -4.37
N TYR A 183 7.83 4.45 -4.19
CA TYR A 183 6.44 4.47 -3.71
C TYR A 183 5.46 4.58 -4.87
#